data_f9b75160e8feb9fc56b70d0c799e12bf
#
_entry.id   f9b75160e8feb9fc56b70d0c799e12bf
#
_cell.length_a   1.000
_cell.length_b   1.000
_cell.length_c   1.000
_cell.angle_alpha   90.00
_cell.angle_beta   90.00
_cell.angle_gamma   90.00
#
_symmetry.space_group_name_H-M   'P 1'
#
loop_
_entity.id
_entity.type
_entity.pdbx_description
1 polymer ?
#
loop_
_entity_poly.entity_id
_entity_poly.type
_entity_poly.pdbx_seq_one_letter_code
_entity_poly.pdbx_strand_id
1 'polypeptide(L)'
;EIRLSLVGSEMCIRDRSYYLQCFERQSQAGHKHQANVKMARLYVSHFIQVLNLAVIRSEVRVAHKAYYGLPGDSTNVPDLSTETALVEWGRKIIDGEAKRTSQGGIPIYNPTIAKVRVHYDIFTDSYDRQKNLQALTARSLESLSAMRTTADELILDIWNQVEKKFEDVSPNEKRLDLCRDYGLIYYYRTGEKRKEEVNK
;
A
#
# COMPACT_ATOMS: atom_id res chain seq x y z
N GLU A 1 -16.76 36.89 1.81
CA GLU A 1 -17.31 35.52 1.97
C GLU A 1 -16.98 34.61 0.79
N ILE A 2 -17.05 35.09 -0.47
CA ILE A 2 -16.71 34.29 -1.67
C ILE A 2 -15.22 33.84 -1.69
N ARG A 3 -14.30 34.63 -1.14
CA ARG A 3 -12.85 34.29 -1.09
C ARG A 3 -12.52 33.08 -0.19
N LEU A 4 -13.25 32.87 0.90
CA LEU A 4 -13.05 31.71 1.80
C LEU A 4 -13.49 30.40 1.16
N SER A 5 -14.56 30.41 0.37
CA SER A 5 -15.04 29.24 -0.41
C SER A 5 -14.06 28.84 -1.52
N LEU A 6 -13.47 29.81 -2.23
CA LEU A 6 -12.45 29.54 -3.26
C LEU A 6 -11.16 28.93 -2.66
N VAL A 7 -10.67 29.45 -1.54
CA VAL A 7 -9.48 28.93 -0.86
C VAL A 7 -9.69 27.48 -0.38
N GLY A 8 -10.87 27.14 0.12
CA GLY A 8 -11.22 25.77 0.49
C GLY A 8 -11.23 24.81 -0.70
N SER A 9 -11.79 25.24 -1.83
CA SER A 9 -11.82 24.46 -3.07
C SER A 9 -10.43 24.21 -3.65
N GLU A 10 -9.58 25.24 -3.73
CA GLU A 10 -8.20 25.11 -4.22
C GLU A 10 -7.37 24.21 -3.32
N MET A 11 -7.58 24.23 -2.00
CA MET A 11 -6.91 23.37 -1.04
C MET A 11 -7.29 21.90 -1.26
N CYS A 12 -8.57 21.59 -1.44
CA CYS A 12 -9.05 20.24 -1.75
C CYS A 12 -8.49 19.71 -3.09
N ILE A 13 -8.43 20.53 -4.13
CA ILE A 13 -7.87 20.15 -5.44
C ILE A 13 -6.38 19.84 -5.32
N ARG A 14 -5.62 20.68 -4.60
CA ARG A 14 -4.19 20.48 -4.38
C ARG A 14 -3.90 19.20 -3.60
N ASP A 15 -4.65 18.93 -2.54
CA ASP A 15 -4.43 17.77 -1.68
C ASP A 15 -4.84 16.48 -2.38
N ARG A 16 -5.89 16.51 -3.20
CA ARG A 16 -6.22 15.38 -4.08
C ARG A 16 -5.12 15.13 -5.11
N SER A 17 -4.58 16.17 -5.71
CA SER A 17 -3.45 16.05 -6.65
C SER A 17 -2.22 15.49 -5.98
N TYR A 18 -1.92 15.92 -4.76
CA TYR A 18 -0.82 15.39 -3.96
C TYR A 18 -1.02 13.91 -3.62
N TYR A 19 -2.22 13.50 -3.18
CA TYR A 19 -2.53 12.09 -2.95
C TYR A 19 -2.32 11.24 -4.21
N LEU A 20 -2.80 11.69 -5.36
CA LEU A 20 -2.63 10.97 -6.63
C LEU A 20 -1.15 10.82 -7.01
N GLN A 21 -0.33 11.84 -6.78
CA GLN A 21 1.12 11.77 -6.99
C GLN A 21 1.79 10.77 -6.04
N CYS A 22 1.40 10.74 -4.76
CA CYS A 22 1.90 9.77 -3.79
C CYS A 22 1.54 8.34 -4.20
N PHE A 23 0.29 8.12 -4.60
CA PHE A 23 -0.21 6.84 -5.05
C PHE A 23 0.52 6.34 -6.32
N GLU A 24 0.73 7.22 -7.29
CA GLU A 24 1.46 6.88 -8.52
C GLU A 24 2.91 6.49 -8.22
N ARG A 25 3.61 7.26 -7.39
CA ARG A 25 4.98 6.94 -6.95
C ARG A 25 5.06 5.60 -6.23
N GLN A 26 4.10 5.33 -5.35
CA GLN A 26 3.99 4.05 -4.64
C GLN A 26 3.77 2.90 -5.62
N SER A 27 2.87 3.05 -6.60
CA SER A 27 2.58 2.04 -7.61
C SER A 27 3.81 1.72 -8.48
N GLN A 28 4.49 2.74 -8.99
CA GLN A 28 5.70 2.58 -9.79
C GLN A 28 6.84 1.90 -9.01
N ALA A 29 7.04 2.30 -7.73
CA ALA A 29 8.00 1.65 -6.86
C ALA A 29 7.63 0.19 -6.58
N GLY A 30 6.33 -0.12 -6.43
CA GLY A 30 5.80 -1.45 -6.20
C GLY A 30 6.18 -2.45 -7.29
N HIS A 31 6.13 -2.08 -8.55
CA HIS A 31 6.54 -2.95 -9.67
C HIS A 31 8.02 -3.35 -9.58
N LYS A 32 8.91 -2.39 -9.30
CA LYS A 32 10.35 -2.67 -9.13
C LYS A 32 10.60 -3.52 -7.88
N HIS A 33 9.91 -3.21 -6.80
CA HIS A 33 10.01 -3.96 -5.55
C HIS A 33 9.62 -5.43 -5.74
N GLN A 34 8.54 -5.73 -6.44
CA GLN A 34 8.12 -7.11 -6.73
C GLN A 34 9.20 -7.91 -7.49
N ALA A 35 9.90 -7.29 -8.43
CA ALA A 35 11.03 -7.93 -9.11
C ALA A 35 12.18 -8.23 -8.13
N ASN A 36 12.51 -7.30 -7.24
CA ASN A 36 13.56 -7.49 -6.22
C ASN A 36 13.19 -8.60 -5.21
N VAL A 37 11.92 -8.65 -4.77
CA VAL A 37 11.41 -9.74 -3.92
C VAL A 37 11.60 -11.10 -4.58
N LYS A 38 11.24 -11.23 -5.86
CA LYS A 38 11.41 -12.48 -6.62
C LYS A 38 12.87 -12.92 -6.69
N MET A 39 13.78 -11.98 -6.97
CA MET A 39 15.21 -12.27 -7.07
C MET A 39 15.81 -12.64 -5.70
N ALA A 40 15.53 -11.89 -4.65
CA ALA A 40 16.01 -12.20 -3.31
C ALA A 40 15.50 -13.57 -2.84
N ARG A 41 14.20 -13.85 -3.03
CA ARG A 41 13.61 -15.15 -2.71
C ARG A 41 14.29 -16.31 -3.45
N LEU A 42 14.55 -16.12 -4.74
CA LEU A 42 15.25 -17.12 -5.56
C LEU A 42 16.63 -17.42 -5.01
N TYR A 43 17.44 -16.38 -4.74
CA TYR A 43 18.82 -16.58 -4.27
C TYR A 43 18.90 -17.12 -2.85
N VAL A 44 18.05 -16.67 -1.94
CA VAL A 44 17.96 -17.16 -0.56
C VAL A 44 17.54 -18.65 -0.55
N SER A 45 16.45 -18.98 -1.25
CA SER A 45 15.97 -20.36 -1.33
C SER A 45 17.00 -21.30 -1.98
N HIS A 46 17.62 -20.87 -3.07
CA HIS A 46 18.64 -21.63 -3.77
C HIS A 46 19.87 -21.88 -2.86
N PHE A 47 20.32 -20.87 -2.12
CA PHE A 47 21.42 -21.05 -1.18
C PHE A 47 21.10 -22.12 -0.11
N ILE A 48 19.86 -22.04 0.47
CA ILE A 48 19.44 -23.06 1.46
C ILE A 48 19.40 -24.47 0.86
N GLN A 49 18.91 -24.61 -0.37
CA GLN A 49 18.91 -25.92 -1.07
C GLN A 49 20.31 -26.45 -1.27
N VAL A 50 21.24 -25.63 -1.75
CA VAL A 50 22.63 -26.02 -1.95
C VAL A 50 23.32 -26.35 -0.62
N LEU A 51 23.07 -25.60 0.45
CA LEU A 51 23.54 -25.91 1.79
C LEU A 51 23.02 -27.28 2.25
N ASN A 52 21.73 -27.56 2.07
CA ASN A 52 21.15 -28.84 2.42
C ASN A 52 21.80 -30.00 1.61
N LEU A 53 22.03 -29.80 0.32
CA LEU A 53 22.74 -30.78 -0.52
C LEU A 53 24.17 -30.98 -0.07
N ALA A 54 24.92 -29.97 0.33
CA ALA A 54 26.25 -30.05 0.88
C ALA A 54 26.28 -30.83 2.21
N VAL A 55 25.23 -30.69 3.03
CA VAL A 55 25.08 -31.52 4.25
C VAL A 55 24.81 -32.98 3.91
N ILE A 56 23.92 -33.26 2.94
CA ILE A 56 23.65 -34.66 2.49
C ILE A 56 24.91 -35.31 1.97
N ARG A 57 25.77 -34.58 1.23
CA ARG A 57 27.07 -35.09 0.71
C ARG A 57 28.17 -35.16 1.75
N SER A 58 27.88 -34.81 3.01
CA SER A 58 28.83 -34.73 4.11
C SER A 58 29.97 -33.71 3.93
N GLU A 59 29.83 -32.77 3.01
CA GLU A 59 30.74 -31.65 2.80
C GLU A 59 30.60 -30.59 3.93
N VAL A 60 29.41 -30.47 4.49
CA VAL A 60 29.09 -29.62 5.63
C VAL A 60 28.50 -30.45 6.76
N ARG A 61 28.99 -30.28 7.98
CA ARG A 61 28.47 -31.01 9.14
C ARG A 61 27.04 -30.59 9.45
N VAL A 62 26.17 -31.54 9.80
CA VAL A 62 24.77 -31.30 10.18
C VAL A 62 24.66 -30.22 11.28
N ALA A 63 25.56 -30.28 12.28
CA ALA A 63 25.58 -29.28 13.38
C ALA A 63 25.74 -27.82 12.89
N HIS A 64 26.34 -27.60 11.73
CA HIS A 64 26.55 -26.26 11.19
C HIS A 64 25.24 -25.61 10.69
N LYS A 65 24.17 -26.39 10.48
CA LYS A 65 22.85 -25.85 10.15
C LYS A 65 22.30 -24.92 11.23
N ALA A 66 22.69 -25.11 12.48
CA ALA A 66 22.34 -24.25 13.60
C ALA A 66 22.83 -22.81 13.43
N TYR A 67 23.92 -22.55 12.71
CA TYR A 67 24.39 -21.19 12.42
C TYR A 67 23.41 -20.38 11.59
N TYR A 68 22.63 -21.07 10.76
CA TYR A 68 21.60 -20.46 9.90
C TYR A 68 20.20 -20.50 10.52
N GLY A 69 20.07 -21.05 11.74
CA GLY A 69 18.77 -21.27 12.36
C GLY A 69 17.92 -22.35 11.68
N LEU A 70 18.56 -23.24 10.91
CA LEU A 70 17.89 -24.34 10.23
C LEU A 70 17.90 -25.60 11.10
N PRO A 71 16.80 -26.39 11.15
CA PRO A 71 16.77 -27.66 11.86
C PRO A 71 17.72 -28.67 11.21
N GLY A 72 18.42 -29.47 12.06
CA GLY A 72 19.41 -30.44 11.59
C GLY A 72 18.82 -31.57 10.76
N ASP A 73 17.64 -32.02 11.13
CA ASP A 73 16.91 -33.16 10.57
C ASP A 73 16.10 -32.85 9.31
N SER A 74 15.78 -31.58 9.07
CA SER A 74 14.99 -31.18 7.92
C SER A 74 15.83 -30.66 6.76
N THR A 75 15.53 -31.10 5.56
CA THR A 75 16.12 -30.60 4.30
C THR A 75 15.21 -29.60 3.58
N ASN A 76 14.10 -29.21 4.21
CA ASN A 76 13.14 -28.33 3.62
C ASN A 76 13.65 -26.87 3.65
N VAL A 77 13.27 -26.11 2.63
CA VAL A 77 13.41 -24.65 2.62
C VAL A 77 12.32 -24.06 3.49
N PRO A 78 12.63 -23.15 4.42
CA PRO A 78 11.63 -22.43 5.20
C PRO A 78 10.64 -21.68 4.31
N ASP A 79 9.48 -21.34 4.86
CA ASP A 79 8.53 -20.49 4.15
C ASP A 79 9.10 -19.08 3.95
N LEU A 80 9.24 -18.69 2.69
CA LEU A 80 9.72 -17.39 2.23
C LEU A 80 8.60 -16.62 1.50
N SER A 81 7.33 -16.98 1.72
CA SER A 81 6.19 -16.39 1.01
C SER A 81 5.98 -14.92 1.36
N THR A 82 6.19 -14.57 2.63
CA THR A 82 6.04 -13.18 3.11
C THR A 82 7.36 -12.41 3.02
N GLU A 83 7.26 -11.11 2.80
CA GLU A 83 8.43 -10.22 2.76
C GLU A 83 9.15 -10.15 4.11
N THR A 84 8.41 -10.19 5.22
CA THR A 84 8.97 -10.23 6.57
C THR A 84 9.77 -11.50 6.82
N ALA A 85 9.26 -12.65 6.41
CA ALA A 85 10.00 -13.91 6.49
C ALA A 85 11.27 -13.89 5.61
N LEU A 86 11.17 -13.30 4.41
CA LEU A 86 12.33 -13.14 3.52
C LEU A 86 13.42 -12.25 4.12
N VAL A 87 13.04 -11.14 4.81
CA VAL A 87 13.97 -10.27 5.55
C VAL A 87 14.67 -11.08 6.64
N GLU A 88 13.91 -11.81 7.45
CA GLU A 88 14.45 -12.59 8.56
C GLU A 88 15.39 -13.70 8.10
N TRP A 89 14.94 -14.54 7.16
CA TRP A 89 15.70 -15.67 6.67
C TRP A 89 16.92 -15.25 5.85
N GLY A 90 16.81 -14.21 5.03
CA GLY A 90 17.94 -13.67 4.28
C GLY A 90 19.06 -13.22 5.22
N ARG A 91 18.73 -12.53 6.31
CA ARG A 91 19.70 -12.13 7.34
C ARG A 91 20.33 -13.33 8.03
N LYS A 92 19.52 -14.30 8.49
CA LYS A 92 20.02 -15.53 9.14
C LYS A 92 20.99 -16.29 8.25
N ILE A 93 20.71 -16.38 6.96
CA ILE A 93 21.58 -17.09 5.99
C ILE A 93 22.89 -16.34 5.80
N ILE A 94 22.88 -15.03 5.65
CA ILE A 94 24.08 -14.21 5.47
C ILE A 94 24.98 -14.29 6.71
N ASP A 95 24.40 -14.08 7.90
CA ASP A 95 25.12 -14.10 9.17
C ASP A 95 25.63 -15.53 9.49
N GLY A 96 24.82 -16.55 9.20
CA GLY A 96 25.17 -17.95 9.40
C GLY A 96 26.37 -18.39 8.55
N GLU A 97 26.40 -17.99 7.26
CA GLU A 97 27.53 -18.31 6.38
C GLU A 97 28.81 -17.57 6.81
N ALA A 98 28.65 -16.27 7.19
CA ALA A 98 29.79 -15.52 7.72
C ALA A 98 30.39 -16.20 8.98
N LYS A 99 29.53 -16.66 9.91
CA LYS A 99 29.93 -17.35 11.12
C LYS A 99 30.59 -18.70 10.81
N ARG A 100 30.00 -19.48 9.89
CA ARG A 100 30.54 -20.79 9.52
C ARG A 100 31.92 -20.68 8.86
N THR A 101 32.08 -19.71 7.94
CA THR A 101 33.35 -19.51 7.21
C THR A 101 34.43 -18.92 8.11
N SER A 102 34.10 -18.06 9.09
CA SER A 102 35.04 -17.54 10.07
C SER A 102 35.63 -18.65 10.98
N GLN A 103 34.93 -19.77 11.10
CA GLN A 103 35.39 -20.96 11.84
C GLN A 103 36.09 -21.98 10.94
N GLY A 104 36.55 -21.59 9.76
CA GLY A 104 37.30 -22.45 8.82
C GLY A 104 36.43 -23.31 7.90
N GLY A 105 35.11 -23.08 7.86
CA GLY A 105 34.23 -23.75 6.89
C GLY A 105 34.52 -23.30 5.46
N ILE A 106 34.54 -24.24 4.51
CA ILE A 106 34.69 -23.92 3.08
C ILE A 106 33.42 -23.21 2.59
N PRO A 107 33.50 -21.99 1.99
CA PRO A 107 32.35 -21.28 1.53
C PRO A 107 31.49 -22.04 0.53
N ILE A 108 30.17 -21.89 0.60
CA ILE A 108 29.25 -22.39 -0.43
C ILE A 108 29.56 -21.63 -1.75
N TYR A 109 29.77 -22.37 -2.81
CA TYR A 109 30.30 -21.80 -4.05
C TYR A 109 29.23 -21.32 -5.04
N ASN A 110 28.12 -22.02 -5.14
CA ASN A 110 27.06 -21.64 -6.11
C ASN A 110 25.64 -21.86 -5.53
N PRO A 111 24.93 -20.79 -5.18
CA PRO A 111 25.35 -19.38 -5.27
C PRO A 111 26.32 -19.00 -4.14
N THR A 112 27.24 -18.06 -4.42
CA THR A 112 28.08 -17.50 -3.35
C THR A 112 27.28 -16.65 -2.43
N ILE A 113 27.62 -16.57 -1.15
CA ILE A 113 26.93 -15.70 -0.19
C ILE A 113 27.02 -14.22 -0.57
N ALA A 114 28.09 -13.80 -1.23
CA ALA A 114 28.23 -12.44 -1.75
C ALA A 114 27.12 -12.11 -2.75
N LYS A 115 26.79 -13.07 -3.63
CA LYS A 115 25.71 -12.88 -4.61
C LYS A 115 24.32 -12.86 -3.94
N VAL A 116 24.11 -13.72 -2.95
CA VAL A 116 22.88 -13.71 -2.13
C VAL A 116 22.74 -12.35 -1.44
N ARG A 117 23.82 -11.84 -0.82
CA ARG A 117 23.83 -10.54 -0.13
C ARG A 117 23.45 -9.39 -1.06
N VAL A 118 24.01 -9.31 -2.26
CA VAL A 118 23.66 -8.25 -3.23
C VAL A 118 22.16 -8.21 -3.51
N HIS A 119 21.55 -9.36 -3.79
CA HIS A 119 20.10 -9.41 -4.06
C HIS A 119 19.26 -9.16 -2.82
N TYR A 120 19.73 -9.56 -1.65
CA TYR A 120 19.09 -9.29 -0.36
C TYR A 120 19.14 -7.82 -0.01
N ASP A 121 20.28 -7.14 -0.16
CA ASP A 121 20.43 -5.71 0.13
C ASP A 121 19.55 -4.86 -0.81
N ILE A 122 19.54 -5.17 -2.12
CA ILE A 122 18.63 -4.53 -3.09
C ILE A 122 17.15 -4.71 -2.69
N PHE A 123 16.80 -5.89 -2.21
CA PHE A 123 15.43 -6.16 -1.73
C PHE A 123 15.11 -5.36 -0.47
N THR A 124 15.97 -5.34 0.55
CA THR A 124 15.73 -4.62 1.81
C THR A 124 15.63 -3.12 1.59
N ASP A 125 16.48 -2.53 0.76
CA ASP A 125 16.39 -1.11 0.37
C ASP A 125 15.06 -0.80 -0.32
N SER A 126 14.62 -1.66 -1.22
CA SER A 126 13.33 -1.50 -1.90
C SER A 126 12.13 -1.74 -0.98
N TYR A 127 12.26 -2.62 0.01
CA TYR A 127 11.25 -2.89 1.03
C TYR A 127 11.01 -1.68 1.92
N ASP A 128 12.07 -1.09 2.47
CA ASP A 128 11.99 0.09 3.31
C ASP A 128 11.42 1.29 2.54
N ARG A 129 11.87 1.47 1.30
CA ARG A 129 11.33 2.50 0.42
C ARG A 129 9.84 2.31 0.16
N GLN A 130 9.39 1.08 -0.09
CA GLN A 130 7.98 0.77 -0.34
C GLN A 130 7.14 1.03 0.91
N LYS A 131 7.62 0.67 2.09
CA LYS A 131 6.95 0.96 3.37
C LYS A 131 6.79 2.47 3.62
N ASN A 132 7.84 3.23 3.33
CA ASN A 132 7.80 4.69 3.46
C ASN A 132 6.79 5.33 2.49
N LEU A 133 6.73 4.86 1.24
CA LEU A 133 5.77 5.34 0.25
C LEU A 133 4.33 4.97 0.62
N GLN A 134 4.09 3.76 1.14
CA GLN A 134 2.79 3.35 1.66
C GLN A 134 2.33 4.24 2.82
N ALA A 135 3.22 4.53 3.77
CA ALA A 135 2.92 5.40 4.90
C ALA A 135 2.59 6.84 4.43
N LEU A 136 3.32 7.35 3.43
CA LEU A 136 3.08 8.67 2.86
C LEU A 136 1.71 8.74 2.17
N THR A 137 1.38 7.73 1.36
CA THR A 137 0.07 7.63 0.69
C THR A 137 -1.07 7.53 1.69
N ALA A 138 -0.91 6.73 2.75
CA ALA A 138 -1.91 6.58 3.80
C ALA A 138 -2.18 7.91 4.53
N ARG A 139 -1.12 8.64 4.91
CA ARG A 139 -1.25 9.96 5.55
C ARG A 139 -1.93 11.00 4.64
N SER A 140 -1.59 11.00 3.35
CA SER A 140 -2.22 11.92 2.39
C SER A 140 -3.70 11.60 2.17
N LEU A 141 -4.08 10.33 2.19
CA LEU A 141 -5.47 9.89 2.13
C LEU A 141 -6.26 10.27 3.39
N GLU A 142 -5.67 10.10 4.56
CA GLU A 142 -6.27 10.48 5.85
C GLU A 142 -6.54 11.98 5.91
N SER A 143 -5.56 12.82 5.48
CA SER A 143 -5.73 14.27 5.38
C SER A 143 -6.87 14.63 4.43
N LEU A 144 -6.93 14.01 3.26
CA LEU A 144 -8.00 14.22 2.27
C LEU A 144 -9.38 13.80 2.82
N SER A 145 -9.45 12.69 3.55
CA SER A 145 -10.68 12.20 4.17
C SER A 145 -11.20 13.14 5.26
N ALA A 146 -10.31 13.69 6.09
CA ALA A 146 -10.68 14.66 7.12
C ALA A 146 -11.30 15.94 6.53
N MET A 147 -10.71 16.44 5.42
CA MET A 147 -11.26 17.62 4.73
C MET A 147 -12.62 17.35 4.08
N ARG A 148 -12.90 16.12 3.66
CA ARG A 148 -14.18 15.77 3.04
C ARG A 148 -15.35 16.00 3.99
N THR A 149 -15.21 15.61 5.25
CA THR A 149 -16.26 15.83 6.27
C THR A 149 -16.59 17.31 6.40
N THR A 150 -15.59 18.17 6.50
CA THR A 150 -15.79 19.64 6.59
C THR A 150 -16.42 20.20 5.32
N ALA A 151 -16.04 19.69 4.14
CA ALA A 151 -16.64 20.11 2.87
C ALA A 151 -18.12 19.70 2.79
N ASP A 152 -18.45 18.48 3.19
CA ASP A 152 -19.84 17.98 3.19
C ASP A 152 -20.72 18.78 4.16
N GLU A 153 -20.21 19.16 5.34
CA GLU A 153 -20.90 20.04 6.30
C GLU A 153 -21.18 21.44 5.71
N LEU A 154 -20.18 22.03 5.04
CA LEU A 154 -20.33 23.33 4.38
C LEU A 154 -21.33 23.29 3.23
N ILE A 155 -21.30 22.23 2.42
CA ILE A 155 -22.25 22.03 1.32
C ILE A 155 -23.67 21.92 1.88
N LEU A 156 -23.86 21.14 2.94
CA LEU A 156 -25.16 20.99 3.58
C LEU A 156 -25.68 22.32 4.14
N ASP A 157 -24.82 23.12 4.76
CA ASP A 157 -25.20 24.44 5.27
C ASP A 157 -25.61 25.40 4.13
N ILE A 158 -24.86 25.41 3.03
CA ILE A 158 -25.19 26.20 1.84
C ILE A 158 -26.58 25.78 1.28
N TRP A 159 -26.79 24.46 1.14
CA TRP A 159 -28.07 23.95 0.64
C TRP A 159 -29.24 24.34 1.54
N ASN A 160 -29.09 24.24 2.85
CA ASN A 160 -30.10 24.67 3.81
C ASN A 160 -30.40 26.19 3.69
N GLN A 161 -29.37 27.01 3.50
CA GLN A 161 -29.55 28.46 3.29
C GLN A 161 -30.28 28.76 1.99
N VAL A 162 -30.00 28.04 0.90
CA VAL A 162 -30.70 28.19 -0.39
C VAL A 162 -32.17 27.80 -0.25
N GLU A 163 -32.47 26.65 0.36
CA GLU A 163 -33.84 26.19 0.58
C GLU A 163 -34.64 27.18 1.44
N LYS A 164 -34.03 27.72 2.50
CA LYS A 164 -34.65 28.72 3.37
C LYS A 164 -34.92 30.01 2.62
N LYS A 165 -34.03 30.45 1.72
CA LYS A 165 -34.21 31.66 0.91
C LYS A 165 -35.44 31.59 0.01
N PHE A 166 -35.79 30.41 -0.48
CA PHE A 166 -36.90 30.18 -1.38
C PHE A 166 -38.12 29.52 -0.71
N GLU A 167 -38.16 29.46 0.63
CA GLU A 167 -39.20 28.76 1.38
C GLU A 167 -40.61 29.34 1.09
N ASP A 168 -40.74 30.68 0.89
CA ASP A 168 -41.99 31.38 0.64
C ASP A 168 -42.45 31.31 -0.82
N VAL A 169 -41.67 30.70 -1.73
CA VAL A 169 -42.02 30.67 -3.17
C VAL A 169 -43.02 29.57 -3.45
N SER A 170 -44.18 29.99 -4.02
CA SER A 170 -45.24 29.08 -4.47
C SER A 170 -45.45 29.21 -6.00
N PRO A 171 -45.71 28.12 -6.75
CA PRO A 171 -45.89 26.74 -6.35
C PRO A 171 -44.54 26.02 -6.03
N ASN A 172 -44.63 24.87 -5.39
CA ASN A 172 -43.46 24.09 -4.97
C ASN A 172 -42.48 23.73 -6.13
N GLU A 173 -43.00 23.48 -7.33
CA GLU A 173 -42.18 23.20 -8.52
C GLU A 173 -41.30 24.41 -8.88
N LYS A 174 -41.82 25.62 -8.83
CA LYS A 174 -41.04 26.82 -9.09
C LYS A 174 -39.93 27.02 -8.04
N ARG A 175 -40.23 26.69 -6.77
CA ARG A 175 -39.22 26.70 -5.69
C ARG A 175 -38.10 25.73 -5.96
N LEU A 176 -38.43 24.50 -6.35
CA LEU A 176 -37.43 23.48 -6.66
C LEU A 176 -36.57 23.87 -7.87
N ASP A 177 -37.15 24.48 -8.90
CA ASP A 177 -36.38 24.94 -10.06
C ASP A 177 -35.42 26.06 -9.69
N LEU A 178 -35.82 27.04 -8.87
CA LEU A 178 -34.92 28.04 -8.35
C LEU A 178 -33.79 27.46 -7.49
N CYS A 179 -34.07 26.46 -6.68
CA CYS A 179 -33.02 25.75 -5.93
C CYS A 179 -32.06 24.96 -6.86
N ARG A 180 -32.56 24.40 -7.95
CA ARG A 180 -31.73 23.72 -8.96
C ARG A 180 -30.76 24.67 -9.65
N ASP A 181 -31.15 25.93 -9.89
CA ASP A 181 -30.26 26.97 -10.45
C ASP A 181 -29.02 27.21 -9.55
N TYR A 182 -29.16 26.96 -8.23
CA TYR A 182 -28.04 26.98 -7.27
C TYR A 182 -27.32 25.62 -7.12
N GLY A 183 -27.63 24.62 -7.95
CA GLY A 183 -26.97 23.34 -7.98
C GLY A 183 -27.52 22.27 -7.02
N LEU A 184 -28.70 22.53 -6.39
CA LEU A 184 -29.38 21.50 -5.58
C LEU A 184 -30.06 20.49 -6.52
N ILE A 185 -29.76 19.21 -6.33
CA ILE A 185 -30.33 18.13 -7.13
C ILE A 185 -31.32 17.34 -6.27
N TYR A 186 -32.58 17.34 -6.69
CA TYR A 186 -33.63 16.61 -5.98
C TYR A 186 -33.94 15.30 -6.68
N TYR A 187 -33.99 14.21 -5.90
CA TYR A 187 -34.36 12.87 -6.36
C TYR A 187 -35.64 12.43 -5.65
N TYR A 188 -36.53 11.77 -6.39
CA TYR A 188 -37.66 11.09 -5.78
C TYR A 188 -37.19 9.88 -5.00
N ARG A 189 -37.74 9.66 -3.80
CA ARG A 189 -37.47 8.45 -3.03
C ARG A 189 -38.10 7.24 -3.74
N THR A 190 -37.53 6.07 -3.52
CA THR A 190 -38.09 4.83 -4.05
C THR A 190 -39.53 4.65 -3.56
N GLY A 191 -40.50 4.66 -4.49
CA GLY A 191 -41.94 4.60 -4.20
C GLY A 191 -42.70 5.92 -4.28
N GLU A 192 -42.03 7.09 -4.41
CA GLU A 192 -42.65 8.36 -4.73
C GLU A 192 -42.95 8.45 -6.25
N LYS A 193 -44.22 8.51 -6.62
CA LYS A 193 -44.63 8.70 -8.03
C LYS A 193 -44.69 10.20 -8.36
N ARG A 194 -44.19 10.55 -9.54
CA ARG A 194 -44.38 11.89 -10.13
C ARG A 194 -45.91 12.10 -10.31
N LYS A 195 -46.48 13.17 -9.71
CA LYS A 195 -47.93 13.47 -9.79
C LYS A 195 -48.41 13.74 -11.21
N GLU A 196 -47.53 13.95 -12.19
CA GLU A 196 -47.85 14.25 -13.59
C GLU A 196 -48.20 13.04 -14.45
N GLU A 197 -47.90 11.80 -14.02
CA GLU A 197 -48.21 10.61 -14.81
C GLU A 197 -49.58 9.98 -14.53
N VAL A 198 -50.40 10.60 -13.66
CA VAL A 198 -51.73 10.04 -13.27
C VAL A 198 -52.88 10.67 -14.06
N ASN A 199 -52.62 11.67 -14.93
CA ASN A 199 -53.64 12.33 -15.75
C ASN A 199 -53.39 12.17 -17.27
N LYS A 200 -53.21 10.92 -17.70
CA LYS A 200 -53.42 10.56 -19.11
C LYS A 200 -54.16 9.23 -19.21
#